data_4e98b9a5f4a9fb575c05628c178b463e
#
_entry.id   4e98b9a5f4a9fb575c05628c178b463e
#
_cell.length_a   1.000
_cell.length_b   1.000
_cell.length_c   1.000
_cell.angle_alpha   90.00
_cell.angle_beta   90.00
_cell.angle_gamma   90.00
#
_symmetry.space_group_name_H-M   'P 1'
#
loop_
_entity.id
_entity.type
_entity.pdbx_description
1 polymer ?
#
loop_
_entity_poly.entity_id
_entity_poly.type
_entity_poly.pdbx_seq_one_letter_code
_entity_poly.pdbx_strand_id
1 'polypeptide(L)'
;MKDRKTPRLWETLPWIWLVAAWLGAVAFTALWGRTCLDSDMASEMVLASQLNREGGILSTNWYYSTELRVFCEQLLFKVGLMIFPDNWHLARVLAQAVLLAALAGSYLFFSQGVGLRGGGAWGAAALMCPFGFWYLFHGIFGGFYLPHMILLLLSLGLVLRLVRAKTLPRALGTGALLAAVCGAAGLNGVRLIMNLYLPLVLTALVLLWLGARDAGFARSAVRRELRLTGASLLMLAASGAGYLVNTAVLARNHHFSAQEQRTWLEMSFEKLADTWLDFLSLFGYPLDSSVFEIGGQTSTIALFSVSGVLGAFGIVLAGAVAVSLVRLLVRHRELSFEQNTVVFLLAAILVVDGMIFAWTHGKQEVNASHWLPVVPLAFAVLQMEGETEHFRLPHARRWLASAFAACVLLCSAGTVDHFLNHTPRARKGMTEVCGWLMEQGYSQGIATFWNSNVLTELSNGEIEMWTVGNLETPYPQTWLQSTAHDTFPEGPVFVLLYGEETALDLPYVSADGSDAVYRDGNGFVILAYDSVEPLIRALEGA
;
A
#
# COMPACT_ATOMS: atom_id res chain seq x y z
N MET A 1 -22.42 -11.70 43.87
CA MET A 1 -22.78 -11.59 42.43
C MET A 1 -22.22 -10.24 41.94
N LYS A 2 -21.12 -10.22 41.18
CA LYS A 2 -20.64 -9.00 40.52
C LYS A 2 -21.63 -8.64 39.43
N ASP A 3 -22.26 -7.48 39.55
CA ASP A 3 -23.08 -6.90 38.47
C ASP A 3 -22.26 -6.89 37.15
N ARG A 4 -22.61 -7.78 36.23
CA ARG A 4 -22.19 -7.67 34.84
C ARG A 4 -22.93 -6.46 34.27
N LYS A 5 -22.31 -5.26 34.40
CA LYS A 5 -22.77 -4.08 33.68
C LYS A 5 -22.82 -4.45 32.20
N THR A 6 -23.99 -4.50 31.62
CA THR A 6 -24.17 -4.59 30.17
C THR A 6 -23.30 -3.50 29.54
N PRO A 7 -22.39 -3.84 28.59
CA PRO A 7 -21.57 -2.85 27.93
C PRO A 7 -22.50 -1.78 27.32
N ARG A 8 -22.20 -0.51 27.61
CA ARG A 8 -22.99 0.58 27.02
C ARG A 8 -22.87 0.49 25.51
N LEU A 9 -23.96 0.63 24.78
CA LEU A 9 -24.02 0.54 23.31
C LEU A 9 -22.86 1.32 22.64
N TRP A 10 -22.49 2.46 23.21
CA TRP A 10 -21.39 3.29 22.75
C TRP A 10 -20.00 2.63 22.81
N GLU A 11 -19.78 1.71 23.72
CA GLU A 11 -18.50 0.99 23.89
C GLU A 11 -18.38 -0.19 22.91
N THR A 12 -19.53 -0.72 22.44
CA THR A 12 -19.58 -1.82 21.48
C THR A 12 -19.62 -1.33 20.02
N LEU A 13 -20.13 -0.12 19.79
CA LEU A 13 -20.33 0.44 18.44
C LEU A 13 -19.04 0.42 17.56
N PRO A 14 -17.83 0.84 18.04
CA PRO A 14 -16.65 0.82 17.21
C PRO A 14 -16.21 -0.61 16.83
N TRP A 15 -16.49 -1.60 17.66
CA TRP A 15 -16.20 -3.01 17.35
C TRP A 15 -17.16 -3.57 16.30
N ILE A 16 -18.44 -3.20 16.38
CA ILE A 16 -19.44 -3.55 15.34
C ILE A 16 -19.02 -2.90 14.02
N TRP A 17 -18.65 -1.62 14.04
CA TRP A 17 -18.17 -0.93 12.85
C TRP A 17 -16.90 -1.57 12.28
N LEU A 18 -15.92 -1.94 13.13
CA LEU A 18 -14.70 -2.62 12.70
C LEU A 18 -15.00 -3.91 11.95
N VAL A 19 -15.88 -4.77 12.50
CA VAL A 19 -16.24 -6.04 11.86
C VAL A 19 -17.01 -5.79 10.57
N ALA A 20 -17.97 -4.86 10.58
CA ALA A 20 -18.76 -4.52 9.39
C ALA A 20 -17.88 -3.92 8.27
N ALA A 21 -16.94 -3.03 8.61
CA ALA A 21 -16.02 -2.43 7.65
C ALA A 21 -15.02 -3.46 7.09
N TRP A 22 -14.49 -4.36 7.93
CA TRP A 22 -13.65 -5.46 7.48
C TRP A 22 -14.40 -6.39 6.52
N LEU A 23 -15.62 -6.81 6.87
CA LEU A 23 -16.48 -7.62 5.97
C LEU A 23 -16.78 -6.87 4.67
N GLY A 24 -17.04 -5.56 4.75
CA GLY A 24 -17.28 -4.72 3.58
C GLY A 24 -16.06 -4.64 2.65
N ALA A 25 -14.85 -4.48 3.20
CA ALA A 25 -13.61 -4.46 2.42
C ALA A 25 -13.32 -5.81 1.75
N VAL A 26 -13.54 -6.92 2.47
CA VAL A 26 -13.39 -8.28 1.91
C VAL A 26 -14.44 -8.54 0.82
N ALA A 27 -15.69 -8.14 1.05
CA ALA A 27 -16.76 -8.25 0.06
C ALA A 27 -16.48 -7.39 -1.18
N PHE A 28 -15.91 -6.20 -1.01
CA PHE A 28 -15.50 -5.33 -2.11
C PHE A 28 -14.45 -6.02 -2.99
N THR A 29 -13.42 -6.61 -2.39
CA THR A 29 -12.42 -7.40 -3.13
C THR A 29 -13.06 -8.62 -3.82
N ALA A 30 -13.99 -9.31 -3.16
CA ALA A 30 -14.66 -10.47 -3.73
C ALA A 30 -15.55 -10.12 -4.93
N LEU A 31 -16.20 -8.95 -4.91
CA LEU A 31 -17.12 -8.53 -5.97
C LEU A 31 -16.43 -7.87 -7.15
N TRP A 32 -15.41 -7.04 -6.89
CA TRP A 32 -14.77 -6.21 -7.93
C TRP A 32 -13.29 -6.51 -8.15
N GLY A 33 -12.67 -7.39 -7.36
CA GLY A 33 -11.25 -7.72 -7.48
C GLY A 33 -10.83 -8.19 -8.86
N ARG A 34 -11.69 -8.92 -9.58
CA ARG A 34 -11.39 -9.37 -10.94
C ARG A 34 -11.45 -8.25 -11.98
N THR A 35 -12.46 -7.37 -11.87
CA THR A 35 -12.68 -6.30 -12.86
C THR A 35 -11.73 -5.13 -12.72
N CYS A 36 -11.15 -4.95 -11.53
CA CYS A 36 -10.29 -3.80 -11.21
C CYS A 36 -8.80 -4.19 -11.08
N LEU A 37 -8.45 -5.42 -11.43
CA LEU A 37 -7.09 -5.94 -11.34
C LEU A 37 -6.15 -5.19 -12.28
N ASP A 38 -4.92 -4.94 -11.82
CA ASP A 38 -3.83 -4.45 -12.66
C ASP A 38 -2.60 -5.35 -12.58
N SER A 39 -1.59 -5.07 -13.42
CA SER A 39 -0.41 -5.93 -13.54
C SER A 39 0.48 -5.93 -12.32
N ASP A 40 0.59 -4.82 -11.57
CA ASP A 40 1.34 -4.81 -10.32
C ASP A 40 0.71 -5.76 -9.30
N MET A 41 -0.63 -5.72 -9.18
CA MET A 41 -1.38 -6.62 -8.29
C MET A 41 -1.30 -8.08 -8.73
N ALA A 42 -1.43 -8.30 -10.04
CA ALA A 42 -1.43 -9.64 -10.62
C ALA A 42 -0.05 -10.29 -10.57
N SER A 43 1.03 -9.51 -10.72
CA SER A 43 2.40 -10.01 -10.67
C SER A 43 2.73 -10.72 -9.36
N GLU A 44 2.22 -10.25 -8.22
CA GLU A 44 2.42 -10.89 -6.93
C GLU A 44 1.70 -12.24 -6.82
N MET A 45 0.56 -12.39 -7.50
CA MET A 45 -0.15 -13.68 -7.58
C MET A 45 0.58 -14.66 -8.53
N VAL A 46 1.07 -14.17 -9.67
CA VAL A 46 1.87 -14.97 -10.60
C VAL A 46 3.17 -15.43 -9.94
N LEU A 47 3.86 -14.53 -9.21
CA LEU A 47 5.02 -14.89 -8.39
C LEU A 47 4.66 -15.95 -7.34
N ALA A 48 3.54 -15.82 -6.66
CA ALA A 48 3.09 -16.80 -5.66
C ALA A 48 2.86 -18.19 -6.27
N SER A 49 2.30 -18.26 -7.48
CA SER A 49 2.16 -19.50 -8.24
C SER A 49 3.52 -20.12 -8.56
N GLN A 50 4.48 -19.31 -9.01
CA GLN A 50 5.85 -19.76 -9.25
C GLN A 50 6.53 -20.27 -7.96
N LEU A 51 6.39 -19.56 -6.85
CA LEU A 51 6.90 -19.98 -5.54
C LEU A 51 6.28 -21.30 -5.05
N ASN A 52 5.03 -21.60 -5.42
CA ASN A 52 4.42 -22.89 -5.13
C ASN A 52 5.07 -24.03 -5.94
N ARG A 53 5.36 -23.79 -7.22
CA ARG A 53 6.05 -24.76 -8.08
C ARG A 53 7.49 -25.03 -7.61
N GLU A 54 8.21 -23.99 -7.19
CA GLU A 54 9.60 -24.07 -6.75
C GLU A 54 9.77 -24.51 -5.28
N GLY A 55 8.74 -24.37 -4.44
CA GLY A 55 8.78 -24.73 -3.02
C GLY A 55 9.41 -23.68 -2.10
N GLY A 56 9.92 -22.55 -2.62
CA GLY A 56 10.62 -21.50 -1.87
C GLY A 56 9.72 -20.38 -1.35
N ILE A 57 10.34 -19.39 -0.70
CA ILE A 57 9.73 -18.10 -0.34
C ILE A 57 10.27 -16.96 -1.20
N LEU A 58 11.33 -17.20 -1.95
CA LEU A 58 11.92 -16.35 -2.98
C LEU A 58 12.25 -17.24 -4.18
N SER A 59 12.18 -16.66 -5.38
CA SER A 59 12.53 -17.31 -6.64
C SER A 59 13.79 -16.67 -7.23
N THR A 60 14.71 -17.49 -7.68
CA THR A 60 15.85 -17.06 -8.50
C THR A 60 15.50 -16.94 -9.98
N ASN A 61 14.30 -17.42 -10.36
CA ASN A 61 13.79 -17.42 -11.72
C ASN A 61 12.70 -16.36 -11.91
N TRP A 62 12.80 -15.22 -11.20
CA TRP A 62 11.84 -14.12 -11.27
C TRP A 62 12.57 -12.78 -11.34
N TYR A 63 12.14 -11.91 -12.23
CA TYR A 63 12.54 -10.52 -12.25
C TYR A 63 11.71 -9.72 -11.25
N TYR A 64 12.31 -9.39 -10.11
CA TYR A 64 11.68 -8.52 -9.12
C TYR A 64 11.63 -7.07 -9.59
N SER A 65 10.85 -6.25 -8.92
CA SER A 65 10.84 -4.80 -9.12
C SER A 65 12.12 -4.13 -8.57
N THR A 66 12.04 -2.92 -8.08
CA THR A 66 13.18 -2.18 -7.49
C THR A 66 13.69 -2.75 -6.16
N GLU A 67 12.90 -3.57 -5.48
CA GLU A 67 13.19 -4.10 -4.14
C GLU A 67 12.84 -5.60 -4.06
N LEU A 68 13.71 -6.36 -3.42
CA LEU A 68 13.39 -7.73 -3.03
C LEU A 68 12.56 -7.71 -1.74
N ARG A 69 11.28 -7.97 -1.84
CA ARG A 69 10.35 -8.03 -0.70
C ARG A 69 10.19 -9.48 -0.23
N VAL A 70 10.82 -9.82 0.89
CA VAL A 70 10.84 -11.20 1.41
C VAL A 70 9.52 -11.54 2.12
N PHE A 71 9.03 -10.64 2.98
CA PHE A 71 7.81 -10.83 3.78
C PHE A 71 6.70 -9.90 3.30
N CYS A 72 6.10 -10.23 2.17
CA CYS A 72 5.04 -9.44 1.56
C CYS A 72 3.83 -10.31 1.20
N GLU A 73 2.85 -9.74 0.52
CA GLU A 73 1.56 -10.35 0.19
C GLU A 73 1.69 -11.63 -0.64
N GLN A 74 2.71 -11.78 -1.50
CA GLN A 74 2.93 -12.97 -2.30
C GLN A 74 3.00 -14.26 -1.46
N LEU A 75 3.47 -14.19 -0.21
CA LEU A 75 3.49 -15.36 0.67
C LEU A 75 2.09 -15.78 1.11
N LEU A 76 1.18 -14.82 1.29
CA LEU A 76 -0.22 -15.12 1.61
C LEU A 76 -0.98 -15.61 0.37
N PHE A 77 -0.70 -15.05 -0.82
CA PHE A 77 -1.21 -15.59 -2.07
C PHE A 77 -0.73 -17.02 -2.31
N LYS A 78 0.55 -17.31 -2.02
CA LYS A 78 1.09 -18.67 -2.06
C LYS A 78 0.27 -19.64 -1.20
N VAL A 79 -0.02 -19.27 0.06
CA VAL A 79 -0.86 -20.09 0.95
C VAL A 79 -2.29 -20.17 0.40
N GLY A 80 -2.84 -19.07 -0.11
CA GLY A 80 -4.15 -19.04 -0.74
C GLY A 80 -4.27 -20.01 -1.93
N LEU A 81 -3.26 -20.04 -2.80
CA LEU A 81 -3.18 -20.96 -3.95
C LEU A 81 -3.01 -22.43 -3.54
N MET A 82 -2.39 -22.71 -2.39
CA MET A 82 -2.36 -24.09 -1.84
C MET A 82 -3.76 -24.56 -1.39
N ILE A 83 -4.64 -23.63 -1.00
CA ILE A 83 -6.01 -23.92 -0.56
C ILE A 83 -6.99 -23.91 -1.76
N PHE A 84 -6.80 -22.98 -2.69
CA PHE A 84 -7.64 -22.77 -3.87
C PHE A 84 -6.79 -22.79 -5.17
N PRO A 85 -6.22 -23.94 -5.57
CA PRO A 85 -5.30 -24.02 -6.70
C PRO A 85 -5.95 -23.59 -8.03
N ASP A 86 -7.22 -23.91 -8.21
CA ASP A 86 -7.98 -23.65 -9.44
C ASP A 86 -8.82 -22.35 -9.37
N ASN A 87 -8.66 -21.57 -8.30
CA ASN A 87 -9.41 -20.32 -8.13
C ASN A 87 -8.55 -19.24 -7.47
N TRP A 88 -7.75 -18.57 -8.30
CA TRP A 88 -6.83 -17.54 -7.85
C TRP A 88 -7.55 -16.32 -7.25
N HIS A 89 -8.76 -16.04 -7.71
CA HIS A 89 -9.57 -14.98 -7.11
C HIS A 89 -9.93 -15.26 -5.65
N LEU A 90 -10.35 -16.49 -5.30
CA LEU A 90 -10.60 -16.86 -3.90
C LEU A 90 -9.31 -16.85 -3.08
N ALA A 91 -8.17 -17.24 -3.65
CA ALA A 91 -6.86 -17.13 -3.01
C ALA A 91 -6.54 -15.67 -2.65
N ARG A 92 -6.80 -14.73 -3.57
CA ARG A 92 -6.66 -13.28 -3.34
C ARG A 92 -7.59 -12.78 -2.24
N VAL A 93 -8.87 -13.11 -2.30
CA VAL A 93 -9.87 -12.70 -1.28
C VAL A 93 -9.46 -13.19 0.12
N LEU A 94 -9.00 -14.44 0.23
CA LEU A 94 -8.52 -14.99 1.50
C LEU A 94 -7.29 -14.22 2.01
N ALA A 95 -6.28 -14.03 1.17
CA ALA A 95 -5.05 -13.32 1.54
C ALA A 95 -5.36 -11.89 1.98
N GLN A 96 -6.23 -11.19 1.26
CA GLN A 96 -6.64 -9.84 1.60
C GLN A 96 -7.42 -9.77 2.92
N ALA A 97 -8.32 -10.73 3.16
CA ALA A 97 -9.03 -10.84 4.44
C ALA A 97 -8.05 -10.99 5.62
N VAL A 98 -7.02 -11.83 5.46
CA VAL A 98 -5.98 -12.05 6.48
C VAL A 98 -5.12 -10.79 6.68
N LEU A 99 -4.68 -10.13 5.60
CA LEU A 99 -3.90 -8.90 5.67
C LEU A 99 -4.65 -7.77 6.38
N LEU A 100 -5.92 -7.55 6.04
CA LEU A 100 -6.76 -6.54 6.68
C LEU A 100 -7.00 -6.86 8.16
N ALA A 101 -7.23 -8.13 8.51
CA ALA A 101 -7.35 -8.55 9.91
C ALA A 101 -6.04 -8.34 10.69
N ALA A 102 -4.89 -8.64 10.06
CA ALA A 102 -3.57 -8.39 10.65
C ALA A 102 -3.30 -6.88 10.84
N LEU A 103 -3.70 -6.04 9.88
CA LEU A 103 -3.64 -4.58 10.01
C LEU A 103 -4.47 -4.10 11.20
N ALA A 104 -5.74 -4.53 11.30
CA ALA A 104 -6.60 -4.18 12.43
C ALA A 104 -5.99 -4.63 13.77
N GLY A 105 -5.52 -5.87 13.85
CA GLY A 105 -4.87 -6.42 15.05
C GLY A 105 -3.60 -5.65 15.44
N SER A 106 -2.76 -5.31 14.48
CA SER A 106 -1.53 -4.54 14.72
C SER A 106 -1.83 -3.10 15.16
N TYR A 107 -2.88 -2.47 14.59
CA TYR A 107 -3.34 -1.15 15.03
C TYR A 107 -3.88 -1.18 16.47
N LEU A 108 -4.69 -2.17 16.83
CA LEU A 108 -5.20 -2.36 18.19
C LEU A 108 -4.05 -2.61 19.17
N PHE A 109 -3.06 -3.42 18.78
CA PHE A 109 -1.86 -3.66 19.58
C PHE A 109 -1.05 -2.38 19.81
N PHE A 110 -0.82 -1.58 18.76
CA PHE A 110 -0.18 -0.28 18.85
C PHE A 110 -0.97 0.69 19.73
N SER A 111 -2.28 0.81 19.50
CA SER A 111 -3.17 1.73 20.23
C SER A 111 -3.21 1.48 21.73
N GLN A 112 -3.14 0.22 22.15
CA GLN A 112 -2.97 -0.15 23.57
C GLN A 112 -1.63 0.35 24.13
N GLY A 113 -0.57 0.30 23.32
CA GLY A 113 0.74 0.85 23.64
C GLY A 113 0.69 2.36 23.86
N VAL A 114 -0.05 3.10 23.06
CA VAL A 114 -0.26 4.55 23.17
C VAL A 114 -1.17 4.90 24.35
N GLY A 115 -2.06 3.99 24.73
CA GLY A 115 -3.06 4.21 25.78
C GLY A 115 -4.33 4.89 25.24
N LEU A 116 -4.69 4.65 23.97
CA LEU A 116 -5.93 5.17 23.39
C LEU A 116 -7.14 4.51 24.04
N ARG A 117 -8.18 5.31 24.31
CA ARG A 117 -9.42 4.84 24.91
C ARG A 117 -10.17 3.90 23.96
N GLY A 118 -10.85 2.91 24.51
CA GLY A 118 -11.50 1.88 23.70
C GLY A 118 -10.52 1.03 22.88
N GLY A 119 -9.21 1.07 23.22
CA GLY A 119 -8.18 0.24 22.59
C GLY A 119 -7.92 0.57 21.12
N GLY A 120 -8.35 1.74 20.64
CA GLY A 120 -8.12 2.16 19.26
C GLY A 120 -9.15 1.63 18.25
N ALA A 121 -10.26 1.03 18.69
CA ALA A 121 -11.24 0.40 17.79
C ALA A 121 -11.84 1.35 16.73
N TRP A 122 -11.98 2.65 17.05
CA TRP A 122 -12.44 3.66 16.09
C TRP A 122 -11.46 3.84 14.93
N GLY A 123 -10.16 3.95 15.22
CA GLY A 123 -9.12 4.08 14.19
C GLY A 123 -8.94 2.77 13.40
N ALA A 124 -9.01 1.62 14.08
CA ALA A 124 -8.98 0.32 13.41
C ALA A 124 -10.14 0.15 12.41
N ALA A 125 -11.36 0.57 12.80
CA ALA A 125 -12.54 0.54 11.92
C ALA A 125 -12.37 1.48 10.72
N ALA A 126 -11.84 2.68 10.94
CA ALA A 126 -11.56 3.62 9.87
C ALA A 126 -10.55 3.08 8.86
N LEU A 127 -9.52 2.35 9.33
CA LEU A 127 -8.54 1.68 8.44
C LEU A 127 -9.13 0.54 7.60
N MET A 128 -10.29 0.00 7.97
CA MET A 128 -10.99 -0.98 7.13
C MET A 128 -11.89 -0.32 6.06
N CYS A 129 -12.03 1.00 6.08
CA CYS A 129 -12.85 1.75 5.15
C CYS A 129 -12.02 2.30 3.99
N PRO A 130 -12.54 2.32 2.75
CA PRO A 130 -11.86 2.88 1.58
C PRO A 130 -11.95 4.42 1.55
N PHE A 131 -11.39 5.09 2.55
CA PHE A 131 -11.48 6.54 2.76
C PHE A 131 -10.67 7.39 1.77
N GLY A 132 -9.88 6.77 0.90
CA GLY A 132 -9.09 7.45 -0.12
C GLY A 132 -8.79 6.55 -1.29
N PHE A 133 -8.65 7.16 -2.48
CA PHE A 133 -8.43 6.43 -3.74
C PHE A 133 -7.17 5.55 -3.68
N TRP A 134 -6.03 6.13 -3.29
CA TRP A 134 -4.77 5.39 -3.21
C TRP A 134 -4.80 4.30 -2.14
N TYR A 135 -5.52 4.53 -1.04
CA TYR A 135 -5.69 3.52 0.00
C TYR A 135 -6.59 2.38 -0.46
N LEU A 136 -7.68 2.69 -1.17
CA LEU A 136 -8.53 1.67 -1.79
C LEU A 136 -7.74 0.84 -2.77
N PHE A 137 -7.00 1.49 -3.66
CA PHE A 137 -6.30 0.85 -4.76
C PHE A 137 -5.10 0.00 -4.28
N HIS A 138 -4.16 0.59 -3.56
CA HIS A 138 -2.94 -0.10 -3.12
C HIS A 138 -3.06 -0.83 -1.78
N GLY A 139 -4.04 -0.50 -0.96
CA GLY A 139 -4.29 -1.14 0.33
C GLY A 139 -5.36 -2.22 0.23
N ILE A 140 -6.62 -1.83 -0.03
CA ILE A 140 -7.74 -2.78 0.01
C ILE A 140 -7.72 -3.76 -1.16
N PHE A 141 -7.36 -3.34 -2.38
CA PHE A 141 -7.22 -4.24 -3.52
C PHE A 141 -5.82 -4.83 -3.67
N GLY A 142 -4.80 -3.97 -3.76
CA GLY A 142 -3.45 -4.37 -4.09
C GLY A 142 -2.75 -5.12 -2.97
N GLY A 143 -2.97 -4.70 -1.72
CA GLY A 143 -2.28 -5.31 -0.58
C GLY A 143 -0.84 -4.85 -0.36
N PHE A 144 -0.18 -4.24 -1.34
CA PHE A 144 1.26 -3.94 -1.36
C PHE A 144 1.80 -3.21 -0.14
N TYR A 145 1.02 -2.28 0.42
CA TYR A 145 1.45 -1.44 1.54
C TYR A 145 0.99 -1.98 2.89
N LEU A 146 0.08 -2.97 2.92
CA LEU A 146 -0.42 -3.55 4.17
C LEU A 146 0.68 -4.19 5.02
N PRO A 147 1.61 -4.99 4.46
CA PRO A 147 2.73 -5.53 5.22
C PRO A 147 3.60 -4.43 5.88
N HIS A 148 3.84 -3.32 5.17
CA HIS A 148 4.60 -2.18 5.71
C HIS A 148 3.86 -1.49 6.85
N MET A 149 2.54 -1.28 6.73
CA MET A 149 1.70 -0.73 7.82
C MET A 149 1.69 -1.64 9.04
N ILE A 150 1.54 -2.96 8.82
CA ILE A 150 1.53 -3.97 9.89
C ILE A 150 2.87 -3.95 10.64
N LEU A 151 4.00 -4.00 9.92
CA LEU A 151 5.33 -3.99 10.51
C LEU A 151 5.62 -2.66 11.24
N LEU A 152 5.17 -1.52 10.70
CA LEU A 152 5.25 -0.22 11.35
C LEU A 152 4.52 -0.23 12.70
N LEU A 153 3.27 -0.67 12.72
CA LEU A 153 2.43 -0.68 13.92
C LEU A 153 2.92 -1.68 14.98
N LEU A 154 3.36 -2.86 14.54
CA LEU A 154 3.98 -3.85 15.44
C LEU A 154 5.27 -3.31 16.05
N SER A 155 6.14 -2.70 15.26
CA SER A 155 7.39 -2.08 15.71
C SER A 155 7.11 -1.01 16.76
N LEU A 156 6.19 -0.08 16.50
CA LEU A 156 5.79 0.97 17.45
C LEU A 156 5.14 0.40 18.70
N GLY A 157 4.24 -0.55 18.56
CA GLY A 157 3.61 -1.21 19.69
C GLY A 157 4.62 -1.91 20.60
N LEU A 158 5.66 -2.52 20.04
CA LEU A 158 6.74 -3.17 20.77
C LEU A 158 7.67 -2.15 21.42
N VAL A 159 8.05 -1.08 20.73
CA VAL A 159 8.92 -0.03 21.30
C VAL A 159 8.27 0.62 22.52
N LEU A 160 6.99 0.96 22.44
CA LEU A 160 6.28 1.56 23.58
C LEU A 160 6.21 0.60 24.79
N ARG A 161 6.07 -0.70 24.55
CA ARG A 161 6.11 -1.73 25.60
C ARG A 161 7.53 -1.92 26.17
N LEU A 162 8.56 -1.86 25.33
CA LEU A 162 9.96 -1.96 25.74
C LEU A 162 10.34 -0.78 26.66
N VAL A 163 9.94 0.44 26.30
CA VAL A 163 10.18 1.64 27.13
C VAL A 163 9.54 1.52 28.53
N ARG A 164 8.36 0.88 28.60
CA ARG A 164 7.62 0.64 29.84
C ARG A 164 8.08 -0.59 30.65
N ALA A 165 8.96 -1.42 30.06
CA ALA A 165 9.36 -2.68 30.71
C ALA A 165 9.99 -2.43 32.09
N LYS A 166 9.43 -3.08 33.14
CA LYS A 166 9.87 -2.91 34.54
C LYS A 166 10.91 -3.96 34.93
N THR A 167 10.96 -5.11 34.27
CA THR A 167 11.84 -6.23 34.57
C THR A 167 12.76 -6.54 33.43
N LEU A 168 13.99 -6.97 33.73
CA LEU A 168 15.00 -7.31 32.72
C LEU A 168 14.53 -8.42 31.75
N PRO A 169 13.91 -9.53 32.21
CA PRO A 169 13.43 -10.57 31.28
C PRO A 169 12.39 -10.05 30.28
N ARG A 170 11.46 -9.18 30.71
CA ARG A 170 10.48 -8.55 29.82
C ARG A 170 11.15 -7.61 28.83
N ALA A 171 12.13 -6.81 29.28
CA ALA A 171 12.87 -5.93 28.39
C ALA A 171 13.64 -6.72 27.33
N LEU A 172 14.34 -7.79 27.72
CA LEU A 172 15.08 -8.65 26.79
C LEU A 172 14.15 -9.36 25.79
N GLY A 173 13.06 -9.97 26.25
CA GLY A 173 12.11 -10.66 25.36
C GLY A 173 11.42 -9.69 24.38
N THR A 174 10.98 -8.52 24.87
CA THR A 174 10.38 -7.50 23.99
C THR A 174 11.41 -6.92 23.05
N GLY A 175 12.64 -6.69 23.48
CA GLY A 175 13.73 -6.20 22.65
C GLY A 175 14.14 -7.18 21.56
N ALA A 176 14.21 -8.48 21.89
CA ALA A 176 14.50 -9.53 20.89
C ALA A 176 13.39 -9.62 19.84
N LEU A 177 12.12 -9.59 20.25
CA LEU A 177 11.00 -9.60 19.30
C LEU A 177 10.99 -8.33 18.43
N LEU A 178 11.28 -7.16 19.02
CA LEU A 178 11.42 -5.90 18.28
C LEU A 178 12.53 -5.98 17.25
N ALA A 179 13.71 -6.50 17.62
CA ALA A 179 14.82 -6.68 16.69
C ALA A 179 14.47 -7.64 15.54
N ALA A 180 13.74 -8.74 15.82
CA ALA A 180 13.29 -9.68 14.81
C ALA A 180 12.30 -9.03 13.83
N VAL A 181 11.30 -8.28 14.32
CA VAL A 181 10.32 -7.56 13.49
C VAL A 181 11.01 -6.50 12.62
N CYS A 182 11.95 -5.73 13.20
CA CYS A 182 12.69 -4.72 12.46
C CYS A 182 13.67 -5.32 11.45
N GLY A 183 14.30 -6.46 11.77
CA GLY A 183 15.12 -7.23 10.83
C GLY A 183 14.31 -7.73 9.64
N ALA A 184 13.12 -8.29 9.90
CA ALA A 184 12.18 -8.69 8.85
C ALA A 184 11.74 -7.50 7.98
N ALA A 185 11.52 -6.33 8.59
CA ALA A 185 11.21 -5.10 7.85
C ALA A 185 12.37 -4.66 6.94
N GLY A 186 13.61 -4.79 7.40
CA GLY A 186 14.79 -4.50 6.59
C GLY A 186 14.97 -5.48 5.41
N LEU A 187 14.55 -6.75 5.58
CA LEU A 187 14.49 -7.72 4.48
C LEU A 187 13.45 -7.38 3.41
N ASN A 188 12.53 -6.45 3.67
CA ASN A 188 11.57 -5.92 2.69
C ASN A 188 12.04 -4.61 2.03
N GLY A 189 13.33 -4.27 2.14
CA GLY A 189 13.88 -3.06 1.53
C GLY A 189 14.06 -1.89 2.50
N VAL A 190 14.29 -0.70 1.95
CA VAL A 190 14.68 0.50 2.70
C VAL A 190 13.50 1.29 3.27
N ARG A 191 12.29 1.02 2.81
CA ARG A 191 11.09 1.85 3.05
C ARG A 191 10.83 2.17 4.52
N LEU A 192 10.82 1.18 5.42
CA LEU A 192 10.58 1.43 6.84
C LEU A 192 11.78 2.05 7.56
N ILE A 193 13.00 1.95 7.02
CA ILE A 193 14.14 2.71 7.53
C ILE A 193 13.87 4.20 7.36
N MET A 194 13.34 4.62 6.21
CA MET A 194 13.01 6.00 5.88
C MET A 194 11.74 6.46 6.63
N ASN A 195 10.63 5.76 6.43
CA ASN A 195 9.30 6.19 6.92
C ASN A 195 9.08 5.97 8.41
N LEU A 196 9.97 5.26 9.12
CA LEU A 196 9.75 4.99 10.55
C LEU A 196 11.02 5.11 11.38
N TYR A 197 12.06 4.30 11.06
CA TYR A 197 13.14 4.11 12.05
C TYR A 197 14.03 5.33 12.18
N LEU A 198 14.39 5.98 11.08
CA LEU A 198 15.13 7.24 11.11
C LEU A 198 14.31 8.39 11.74
N PRO A 199 13.05 8.64 11.33
CA PRO A 199 12.19 9.62 12.02
C PRO A 199 12.00 9.34 13.52
N LEU A 200 11.93 8.06 13.93
CA LEU A 200 11.80 7.72 15.34
C LEU A 200 13.07 8.03 16.16
N VAL A 201 14.25 7.85 15.56
CA VAL A 201 15.51 8.28 16.19
C VAL A 201 15.50 9.80 16.39
N LEU A 202 15.12 10.56 15.38
CA LEU A 202 15.00 12.03 15.49
C LEU A 202 13.98 12.43 16.55
N THR A 203 12.81 11.78 16.55
CA THR A 203 11.77 11.98 17.58
C THR A 203 12.32 11.71 18.98
N ALA A 204 13.03 10.60 19.16
CA ALA A 204 13.61 10.24 20.46
C ALA A 204 14.64 11.26 20.95
N LEU A 205 15.46 11.79 20.04
CA LEU A 205 16.44 12.85 20.35
C LEU A 205 15.76 14.17 20.70
N VAL A 206 14.70 14.57 19.99
CA VAL A 206 13.91 15.77 20.31
C VAL A 206 13.26 15.64 21.67
N LEU A 207 12.61 14.51 21.96
CA LEU A 207 11.97 14.26 23.26
C LEU A 207 13.00 14.21 24.40
N LEU A 208 14.17 13.62 24.16
CA LEU A 208 15.28 13.60 25.11
C LEU A 208 15.78 15.02 25.40
N TRP A 209 15.93 15.86 24.38
CA TRP A 209 16.35 17.26 24.54
C TRP A 209 15.31 18.07 25.32
N LEU A 210 14.00 17.94 24.98
CA LEU A 210 12.92 18.60 25.71
C LEU A 210 12.87 18.16 27.18
N GLY A 211 12.92 16.85 27.44
CA GLY A 211 12.90 16.29 28.77
C GLY A 211 14.13 16.71 29.61
N ALA A 212 15.32 16.74 28.99
CA ALA A 212 16.54 17.19 29.65
C ALA A 212 16.50 18.68 29.98
N ARG A 213 15.99 19.50 29.08
CA ARG A 213 15.82 20.94 29.32
C ARG A 213 14.85 21.21 30.48
N ASP A 214 13.70 20.54 30.50
CA ASP A 214 12.68 20.74 31.56
C ASP A 214 13.12 20.17 32.91
N ALA A 215 13.99 19.15 32.93
CA ALA A 215 14.49 18.47 34.16
C ALA A 215 15.87 18.95 34.64
N GLY A 216 16.42 20.02 34.08
CA GLY A 216 17.77 20.51 34.43
C GLY A 216 18.87 19.47 34.20
N PHE A 217 18.74 18.62 33.15
CA PHE A 217 19.69 17.57 32.76
C PHE A 217 19.89 16.43 33.76
N ALA A 218 18.97 16.23 34.72
CA ALA A 218 19.04 15.11 35.67
C ALA A 218 18.72 13.77 34.97
N ARG A 219 19.67 12.82 34.93
CA ARG A 219 19.54 11.49 34.27
C ARG A 219 18.33 10.68 34.70
N SER A 220 17.97 10.77 36.00
CA SER A 220 16.81 10.04 36.54
C SER A 220 15.48 10.51 35.93
N ALA A 221 15.39 11.79 35.60
CA ALA A 221 14.18 12.40 35.05
C ALA A 221 13.95 12.05 33.56
N VAL A 222 15.03 11.81 32.79
CA VAL A 222 14.97 11.50 31.34
C VAL A 222 15.12 9.99 31.01
N ARG A 223 14.80 9.12 31.96
CA ARG A 223 15.01 7.67 31.83
C ARG A 223 14.16 7.04 30.73
N ARG A 224 12.95 7.55 30.48
CA ARG A 224 12.06 7.04 29.43
C ARG A 224 12.57 7.45 28.04
N GLU A 225 13.01 8.68 27.90
CA GLU A 225 13.58 9.26 26.69
C GLU A 225 14.86 8.51 26.31
N LEU A 226 15.75 8.23 27.25
CA LEU A 226 16.96 7.42 27.02
C LEU A 226 16.62 5.98 26.58
N ARG A 227 15.57 5.38 27.15
CA ARG A 227 15.11 4.05 26.72
C ARG A 227 14.51 4.10 25.33
N LEU A 228 13.75 5.15 24.98
CA LEU A 228 13.22 5.34 23.65
C LEU A 228 14.37 5.50 22.63
N THR A 229 15.37 6.33 22.95
CA THR A 229 16.56 6.50 22.11
C THR A 229 17.30 5.18 21.90
N GLY A 230 17.55 4.42 22.96
CA GLY A 230 18.19 3.10 22.85
C GLY A 230 17.37 2.10 22.03
N ALA A 231 16.04 2.10 22.21
CA ALA A 231 15.14 1.24 21.45
C ALA A 231 15.08 1.64 19.96
N SER A 232 15.02 2.94 19.63
CA SER A 232 15.00 3.43 18.25
C SER A 232 16.32 3.15 17.52
N LEU A 233 17.46 3.24 18.22
CA LEU A 233 18.76 2.83 17.67
C LEU A 233 18.83 1.31 17.42
N LEU A 234 18.27 0.49 18.34
CA LEU A 234 18.15 -0.96 18.12
C LEU A 234 17.29 -1.27 16.88
N MET A 235 16.16 -0.59 16.71
CA MET A 235 15.30 -0.75 15.54
C MET A 235 16.05 -0.41 14.24
N LEU A 236 16.71 0.74 14.22
CA LEU A 236 17.49 1.17 13.04
C LEU A 236 18.63 0.19 12.73
N ALA A 237 19.35 -0.28 13.74
CA ALA A 237 20.44 -1.25 13.57
C ALA A 237 19.94 -2.61 13.09
N ALA A 238 18.84 -3.13 13.67
CA ALA A 238 18.26 -4.40 13.27
C ALA A 238 17.70 -4.35 11.83
N SER A 239 17.02 -3.26 11.49
CA SER A 239 16.50 -3.07 10.13
C SER A 239 17.63 -2.84 9.13
N GLY A 240 18.66 -2.07 9.49
CA GLY A 240 19.87 -1.90 8.68
C GLY A 240 20.58 -3.24 8.42
N ALA A 241 20.66 -4.12 9.42
CA ALA A 241 21.20 -5.46 9.25
C ALA A 241 20.35 -6.31 8.29
N GLY A 242 19.02 -6.28 8.42
CA GLY A 242 18.11 -6.95 7.49
C GLY A 242 18.26 -6.41 6.06
N TYR A 243 18.36 -5.10 5.90
CA TYR A 243 18.58 -4.46 4.60
C TYR A 243 19.93 -4.83 3.98
N LEU A 244 21.00 -4.91 4.79
CA LEU A 244 22.30 -5.38 4.33
C LEU A 244 22.25 -6.85 3.88
N VAL A 245 21.53 -7.71 4.59
CA VAL A 245 21.31 -9.10 4.15
C VAL A 245 20.55 -9.13 2.83
N ASN A 246 19.50 -8.31 2.70
CA ASN A 246 18.73 -8.20 1.46
C ASN A 246 19.63 -7.80 0.28
N THR A 247 20.37 -6.70 0.40
CA THR A 247 21.13 -6.10 -0.72
C THR A 247 22.49 -6.75 -0.96
N ALA A 248 23.18 -7.24 0.09
CA ALA A 248 24.53 -7.78 -0.03
C ALA A 248 24.59 -9.31 -0.16
N VAL A 249 23.54 -10.03 0.28
CA VAL A 249 23.49 -11.49 0.26
C VAL A 249 22.42 -11.98 -0.71
N LEU A 250 21.16 -11.64 -0.48
CA LEU A 250 20.04 -12.16 -1.27
C LEU A 250 20.05 -11.60 -2.70
N ALA A 251 20.33 -10.32 -2.87
CA ALA A 251 20.39 -9.67 -4.17
C ALA A 251 21.39 -10.29 -5.16
N ARG A 252 22.42 -10.97 -4.66
CA ARG A 252 23.44 -11.61 -5.53
C ARG A 252 22.90 -12.76 -6.38
N ASN A 253 21.84 -13.39 -5.91
CA ASN A 253 21.27 -14.59 -6.53
C ASN A 253 19.85 -14.35 -7.07
N HIS A 254 19.40 -13.08 -7.10
CA HIS A 254 18.07 -12.73 -7.56
C HIS A 254 18.15 -11.60 -8.59
N HIS A 255 17.23 -11.60 -9.54
CA HIS A 255 17.18 -10.60 -10.60
C HIS A 255 16.35 -9.39 -10.13
N PHE A 256 16.94 -8.20 -10.23
CA PHE A 256 16.24 -6.93 -10.02
C PHE A 256 16.25 -6.16 -11.32
N SER A 257 15.15 -5.53 -11.62
CA SER A 257 15.16 -4.44 -12.57
C SER A 257 15.66 -3.19 -11.83
N ALA A 258 16.86 -2.75 -12.15
CA ALA A 258 17.30 -1.42 -11.71
C ALA A 258 16.41 -0.40 -12.42
N GLN A 259 15.37 0.09 -11.74
CA GLN A 259 14.80 1.36 -12.17
C GLN A 259 15.90 2.41 -12.19
N GLU A 260 15.78 3.38 -13.10
CA GLU A 260 16.66 4.53 -13.19
C GLU A 260 17.06 5.00 -11.79
N GLN A 261 18.35 5.09 -11.56
CA GLN A 261 18.87 5.55 -10.27
C GLN A 261 18.22 6.89 -9.98
N ARG A 262 17.45 6.95 -8.93
CA ARG A 262 16.80 8.20 -8.51
C ARG A 262 17.89 9.23 -8.28
N THR A 263 17.98 10.20 -9.16
CA THR A 263 18.93 11.31 -9.04
C THR A 263 18.38 12.32 -8.05
N TRP A 264 19.25 12.90 -7.24
CA TRP A 264 18.90 14.06 -6.43
C TRP A 264 18.58 15.23 -7.35
N LEU A 265 17.37 15.74 -7.23
CA LEU A 265 16.88 16.88 -8.03
C LEU A 265 17.09 18.19 -7.25
N GLU A 266 17.09 19.30 -7.96
CA GLU A 266 17.04 20.60 -7.28
C GLU A 266 15.73 20.75 -6.49
N MET A 267 15.86 21.09 -5.19
CA MET A 267 14.72 21.38 -4.35
C MET A 267 14.10 22.71 -4.75
N SER A 268 12.79 22.72 -4.93
CA SER A 268 12.01 23.96 -5.09
C SER A 268 10.86 23.98 -4.07
N PHE A 269 10.35 25.18 -3.78
CA PHE A 269 9.19 25.31 -2.92
C PHE A 269 7.95 24.61 -3.52
N GLU A 270 7.81 24.64 -4.84
CA GLU A 270 6.75 23.96 -5.57
C GLU A 270 6.78 22.44 -5.33
N LYS A 271 7.93 21.80 -5.51
CA LYS A 271 8.10 20.35 -5.25
C LYS A 271 7.80 19.97 -3.79
N LEU A 272 8.21 20.84 -2.85
CA LEU A 272 7.92 20.61 -1.44
C LEU A 272 6.42 20.72 -1.15
N ALA A 273 5.76 21.73 -1.74
CA ALA A 273 4.31 21.89 -1.61
C ALA A 273 3.55 20.70 -2.23
N ASP A 274 3.92 20.27 -3.43
CA ASP A 274 3.33 19.14 -4.12
C ASP A 274 3.48 17.85 -3.29
N THR A 275 4.65 17.60 -2.73
CA THR A 275 4.91 16.43 -1.88
C THR A 275 3.98 16.39 -0.65
N TRP A 276 3.67 17.54 -0.06
CA TRP A 276 2.75 17.61 1.08
C TRP A 276 1.29 17.53 0.64
N LEU A 277 0.95 18.05 -0.52
CA LEU A 277 -0.37 17.87 -1.14
C LEU A 277 -0.61 16.40 -1.46
N ASP A 278 0.40 15.65 -1.89
CA ASP A 278 0.32 14.20 -2.07
C ASP A 278 -0.06 13.46 -0.79
N PHE A 279 0.54 13.86 0.35
CA PHE A 279 0.11 13.31 1.64
C PHE A 279 -1.37 13.59 1.95
N LEU A 280 -1.81 14.82 1.72
CA LEU A 280 -3.21 15.20 1.95
C LEU A 280 -4.18 14.51 0.98
N SER A 281 -3.73 14.21 -0.25
CA SER A 281 -4.51 13.49 -1.27
C SER A 281 -4.80 12.01 -0.94
N LEU A 282 -4.14 11.46 0.10
CA LEU A 282 -4.49 10.14 0.62
C LEU A 282 -5.93 10.05 1.13
N PHE A 283 -6.53 11.19 1.50
CA PHE A 283 -7.88 11.29 2.04
C PHE A 283 -8.83 11.78 0.95
N GLY A 284 -9.62 10.87 0.41
CA GLY A 284 -10.56 11.18 -0.65
C GLY A 284 -10.09 10.74 -2.04
N TYR A 285 -10.48 11.48 -3.05
CA TYR A 285 -10.19 11.24 -4.45
C TYR A 285 -10.12 12.56 -5.22
N PRO A 286 -9.59 12.55 -6.46
CA PRO A 286 -9.41 13.76 -7.25
C PRO A 286 -10.75 14.49 -7.51
N LEU A 287 -10.82 15.77 -7.17
CA LEU A 287 -11.89 16.69 -7.53
C LEU A 287 -11.43 17.58 -8.69
N ASP A 288 -12.37 18.35 -9.25
CA ASP A 288 -12.26 19.16 -10.48
C ASP A 288 -11.07 20.13 -10.52
N SER A 289 -9.89 19.78 -10.50
CA SER A 289 -8.66 20.54 -10.76
C SER A 289 -7.39 19.71 -10.56
N SER A 290 -7.54 18.50 -10.10
CA SER A 290 -6.40 17.63 -9.86
C SER A 290 -6.15 16.77 -11.07
N VAL A 291 -4.98 16.92 -11.62
CA VAL A 291 -4.47 16.08 -12.69
C VAL A 291 -3.94 14.80 -12.07
N PHE A 292 -4.74 13.73 -12.08
CA PHE A 292 -4.24 12.39 -11.83
C PHE A 292 -4.33 11.60 -13.12
N GLU A 293 -3.21 11.43 -13.78
CA GLU A 293 -3.08 10.49 -14.88
C GLU A 293 -2.89 9.08 -14.32
N ILE A 294 -3.91 8.24 -14.49
CA ILE A 294 -3.77 6.80 -14.29
C ILE A 294 -3.93 6.18 -15.68
N GLY A 295 -2.82 5.71 -16.25
CA GLY A 295 -2.82 5.14 -17.61
C GLY A 295 -3.18 6.14 -18.71
N GLY A 296 -2.74 7.41 -18.57
CA GLY A 296 -2.93 8.45 -19.58
C GLY A 296 -4.33 9.08 -19.62
N GLN A 297 -5.20 8.82 -18.63
CA GLN A 297 -6.55 9.40 -18.57
C GLN A 297 -6.74 10.21 -17.30
N THR A 298 -7.16 11.47 -17.46
CA THR A 298 -7.60 12.34 -16.37
C THR A 298 -9.07 12.05 -16.03
N SER A 299 -9.35 11.81 -14.75
CA SER A 299 -10.70 11.70 -14.25
C SER A 299 -10.97 12.83 -13.26
N THR A 300 -11.87 13.75 -13.62
CA THR A 300 -12.28 14.87 -12.77
C THR A 300 -13.75 14.76 -12.40
N ILE A 301 -14.10 15.17 -11.18
CA ILE A 301 -15.47 15.21 -10.68
C ILE A 301 -15.82 16.63 -10.31
N ALA A 302 -16.95 17.13 -10.83
CA ALA A 302 -17.44 18.46 -10.49
C ALA A 302 -17.77 18.56 -8.99
N LEU A 303 -17.26 19.59 -8.33
CA LEU A 303 -17.41 19.79 -6.88
C LEU A 303 -18.89 19.83 -6.43
N PHE A 304 -19.77 20.38 -7.24
CA PHE A 304 -21.20 20.49 -6.93
C PHE A 304 -22.06 19.29 -7.38
N SER A 305 -21.43 18.20 -7.84
CA SER A 305 -22.11 16.92 -8.03
C SER A 305 -22.24 16.17 -6.68
N VAL A 306 -23.06 15.11 -6.64
CA VAL A 306 -23.16 14.24 -5.45
C VAL A 306 -21.80 13.67 -5.10
N SER A 307 -21.08 13.14 -6.08
CA SER A 307 -19.74 12.60 -5.90
C SER A 307 -18.75 13.68 -5.45
N GLY A 308 -18.83 14.90 -5.99
CA GLY A 308 -18.00 16.02 -5.56
C GLY A 308 -18.24 16.42 -4.10
N VAL A 309 -19.51 16.47 -3.66
CA VAL A 309 -19.86 16.73 -2.26
C VAL A 309 -19.32 15.63 -1.35
N LEU A 310 -19.43 14.35 -1.75
CA LEU A 310 -18.88 13.24 -0.98
C LEU A 310 -17.34 13.33 -0.92
N GLY A 311 -16.68 13.69 -2.02
CA GLY A 311 -15.21 13.87 -2.07
C GLY A 311 -14.71 15.01 -1.18
N ALA A 312 -15.52 16.06 -0.97
CA ALA A 312 -15.18 17.15 -0.06
C ALA A 312 -14.96 16.68 1.39
N PHE A 313 -15.56 15.56 1.80
CA PHE A 313 -15.27 14.96 3.11
C PHE A 313 -13.84 14.44 3.24
N GLY A 314 -13.18 14.10 2.13
CA GLY A 314 -11.75 13.80 2.11
C GLY A 314 -10.92 15.03 2.51
N ILE A 315 -11.24 16.20 1.98
CA ILE A 315 -10.58 17.47 2.33
C ILE A 315 -10.81 17.79 3.82
N VAL A 316 -12.04 17.56 4.32
CA VAL A 316 -12.34 17.73 5.75
C VAL A 316 -11.50 16.78 6.61
N LEU A 317 -11.36 15.53 6.20
CA LEU A 317 -10.58 14.53 6.92
C LEU A 317 -9.08 14.90 6.93
N ALA A 318 -8.52 15.28 5.77
CA ALA A 318 -7.14 15.75 5.64
C ALA A 318 -6.87 16.99 6.51
N GLY A 319 -7.77 17.97 6.45
CA GLY A 319 -7.71 19.18 7.27
C GLY A 319 -7.80 18.88 8.77
N ALA A 320 -8.65 17.94 9.16
CA ALA A 320 -8.75 17.47 10.55
C ALA A 320 -7.44 16.84 11.04
N VAL A 321 -6.77 16.02 10.22
CA VAL A 321 -5.44 15.44 10.54
C VAL A 321 -4.42 16.57 10.77
N ALA A 322 -4.32 17.52 9.84
CA ALA A 322 -3.35 18.60 9.91
C ALA A 322 -3.59 19.49 11.15
N VAL A 323 -4.83 19.90 11.38
CA VAL A 323 -5.21 20.73 12.54
C VAL A 323 -4.96 19.97 13.85
N SER A 324 -5.33 18.70 13.93
CA SER A 324 -5.11 17.88 15.14
C SER A 324 -3.64 17.72 15.45
N LEU A 325 -2.80 17.45 14.43
CA LEU A 325 -1.36 17.34 14.60
C LEU A 325 -0.76 18.64 15.18
N VAL A 326 -1.08 19.79 14.57
CA VAL A 326 -0.59 21.09 15.05
C VAL A 326 -1.05 21.37 16.48
N ARG A 327 -2.33 21.15 16.79
CA ARG A 327 -2.88 21.36 18.14
C ARG A 327 -2.23 20.48 19.20
N LEU A 328 -2.01 19.20 18.90
CA LEU A 328 -1.38 18.27 19.82
C LEU A 328 0.11 18.60 20.01
N LEU A 329 0.82 19.04 18.96
CA LEU A 329 2.20 19.52 19.07
C LEU A 329 2.29 20.76 19.98
N VAL A 330 1.40 21.73 19.83
CA VAL A 330 1.35 22.91 20.72
C VAL A 330 1.05 22.52 22.17
N ARG A 331 0.21 21.52 22.36
CA ARG A 331 -0.21 21.02 23.68
C ARG A 331 0.57 19.80 24.16
N HIS A 332 1.76 19.54 23.63
CA HIS A 332 2.57 18.37 23.96
C HIS A 332 2.77 18.12 25.46
N ARG A 333 2.76 19.17 26.30
CA ARG A 333 2.88 19.06 27.76
C ARG A 333 1.68 18.43 28.45
N GLU A 334 0.53 18.39 27.80
CA GLU A 334 -0.71 17.79 28.32
C GLU A 334 -0.82 16.29 27.96
N LEU A 335 0.01 15.83 27.03
CA LEU A 335 0.01 14.47 26.53
C LEU A 335 0.87 13.53 27.38
N SER A 336 0.51 12.24 27.39
CA SER A 336 1.40 11.22 27.93
C SER A 336 2.69 11.11 27.11
N PHE A 337 3.72 10.51 27.68
CA PHE A 337 4.98 10.27 26.96
C PHE A 337 4.77 9.49 25.65
N GLU A 338 3.91 8.47 25.69
CA GLU A 338 3.60 7.61 24.54
C GLU A 338 2.82 8.36 23.46
N GLN A 339 1.88 9.21 23.86
CA GLN A 339 1.14 10.08 22.93
C GLN A 339 2.08 11.11 22.28
N ASN A 340 2.95 11.74 23.08
CA ASN A 340 3.99 12.64 22.57
C ASN A 340 4.88 11.93 21.55
N THR A 341 5.30 10.68 21.84
CA THR A 341 6.12 9.90 20.90
C THR A 341 5.42 9.78 19.54
N VAL A 342 4.12 9.48 19.48
CA VAL A 342 3.37 9.32 18.23
C VAL A 342 3.19 10.66 17.50
N VAL A 343 2.86 11.72 18.23
CA VAL A 343 2.63 13.07 17.65
C VAL A 343 3.92 13.63 17.05
N PHE A 344 5.03 13.58 17.81
CA PHE A 344 6.34 14.03 17.30
C PHE A 344 6.87 13.12 16.18
N LEU A 345 6.58 11.82 16.22
CA LEU A 345 6.94 10.89 15.17
C LEU A 345 6.23 11.22 13.86
N LEU A 346 4.91 11.42 13.89
CA LEU A 346 4.18 11.79 12.67
C LEU A 346 4.72 13.12 12.08
N ALA A 347 4.99 14.11 12.93
CA ALA A 347 5.61 15.36 12.47
C ALA A 347 7.02 15.13 11.88
N ALA A 348 7.84 14.28 12.51
CA ALA A 348 9.18 13.96 12.01
C ALA A 348 9.12 13.22 10.67
N ILE A 349 8.19 12.27 10.52
CA ILE A 349 7.97 11.56 9.24
C ILE A 349 7.58 12.56 8.15
N LEU A 350 6.59 13.42 8.40
CA LEU A 350 6.16 14.42 7.41
C LEU A 350 7.31 15.33 6.97
N VAL A 351 8.22 15.69 7.89
CA VAL A 351 9.39 16.49 7.54
C VAL A 351 10.44 15.67 6.78
N VAL A 352 10.83 14.50 7.30
CA VAL A 352 11.92 13.68 6.73
C VAL A 352 11.52 13.13 5.36
N ASP A 353 10.35 12.48 5.28
CA ASP A 353 9.89 11.89 4.03
C ASP A 353 9.52 12.99 3.03
N GLY A 354 8.90 14.10 3.49
CA GLY A 354 8.62 15.25 2.65
C GLY A 354 9.89 15.83 2.01
N MET A 355 10.96 15.97 2.78
CA MET A 355 12.26 16.42 2.25
C MET A 355 12.85 15.41 1.26
N ILE A 356 12.83 14.12 1.59
CA ILE A 356 13.35 13.06 0.73
C ILE A 356 12.58 13.01 -0.59
N PHE A 357 11.25 13.00 -0.54
CA PHE A 357 10.43 12.93 -1.74
C PHE A 357 10.57 14.19 -2.60
N ALA A 358 10.61 15.39 -1.99
CA ALA A 358 10.84 16.61 -2.73
C ALA A 358 12.21 16.66 -3.42
N TRP A 359 13.23 15.94 -2.90
CA TRP A 359 14.55 15.87 -3.52
C TRP A 359 14.71 14.74 -4.55
N THR A 360 13.93 13.67 -4.46
CA THR A 360 14.16 12.46 -5.25
C THR A 360 13.13 12.21 -6.34
N HIS A 361 11.99 12.92 -6.33
CA HIS A 361 10.92 12.69 -7.30
C HIS A 361 10.82 13.84 -8.30
N GLY A 362 10.54 13.49 -9.56
CA GLY A 362 10.23 14.45 -10.59
C GLY A 362 8.83 15.05 -10.44
N LYS A 363 8.52 16.15 -11.16
CA LYS A 363 7.21 16.82 -11.12
C LYS A 363 6.03 15.96 -11.57
N GLN A 364 6.28 14.86 -12.29
CA GLN A 364 5.25 14.00 -12.89
C GLN A 364 4.95 12.74 -12.08
N GLU A 365 5.72 12.45 -11.03
CA GLU A 365 5.49 11.26 -10.22
C GLU A 365 4.50 11.53 -9.10
N VAL A 366 3.45 10.72 -9.03
CA VAL A 366 2.48 10.72 -7.93
C VAL A 366 3.09 9.97 -6.74
N ASN A 367 3.35 10.69 -5.66
CA ASN A 367 4.02 10.15 -4.48
C ASN A 367 3.05 9.71 -3.37
N ALA A 368 1.75 9.91 -3.54
CA ALA A 368 0.73 9.62 -2.53
C ALA A 368 0.82 8.20 -1.97
N SER A 369 1.04 7.19 -2.83
CA SER A 369 1.16 5.79 -2.40
C SER A 369 2.34 5.53 -1.44
N HIS A 370 3.41 6.31 -1.54
CA HIS A 370 4.57 6.17 -0.65
C HIS A 370 4.28 6.60 0.79
N TRP A 371 3.28 7.46 0.99
CA TRP A 371 2.82 7.90 2.31
C TRP A 371 1.86 6.91 2.99
N LEU A 372 1.34 5.90 2.29
CA LEU A 372 0.34 4.97 2.82
C LEU A 372 0.74 4.30 4.15
N PRO A 373 2.01 3.89 4.38
CA PRO A 373 2.41 3.28 5.65
C PRO A 373 2.19 4.19 6.88
N VAL A 374 2.09 5.50 6.68
CA VAL A 374 1.97 6.50 7.75
C VAL A 374 0.52 6.80 8.13
N VAL A 375 -0.45 6.47 7.29
CA VAL A 375 -1.89 6.72 7.51
C VAL A 375 -2.40 6.24 8.88
N PRO A 376 -2.01 5.05 9.40
CA PRO A 376 -2.44 4.63 10.71
C PRO A 376 -2.09 5.61 11.83
N LEU A 377 -0.95 6.32 11.72
CA LEU A 377 -0.54 7.34 12.70
C LEU A 377 -1.43 8.58 12.62
N ALA A 378 -1.87 8.97 11.41
CA ALA A 378 -2.81 10.07 11.24
C ALA A 378 -4.15 9.78 11.95
N PHE A 379 -4.68 8.57 11.83
CA PHE A 379 -5.90 8.17 12.56
C PHE A 379 -5.67 8.09 14.07
N ALA A 380 -4.49 7.69 14.54
CA ALA A 380 -4.17 7.72 15.96
C ALA A 380 -4.14 9.17 16.49
N VAL A 381 -3.59 10.11 15.74
CA VAL A 381 -3.57 11.55 16.07
C VAL A 381 -5.00 12.12 16.13
N LEU A 382 -5.86 11.81 15.16
CA LEU A 382 -7.27 12.20 15.19
C LEU A 382 -8.01 11.64 16.41
N GLN A 383 -7.76 10.39 16.76
CA GLN A 383 -8.36 9.76 17.92
C GLN A 383 -7.85 10.41 19.22
N MET A 384 -6.54 10.70 19.34
CA MET A 384 -5.98 11.41 20.48
C MET A 384 -6.60 12.78 20.70
N GLU A 385 -6.77 13.57 19.61
CA GLU A 385 -7.43 14.88 19.70
C GLU A 385 -8.88 14.76 20.19
N GLY A 386 -9.64 13.76 19.70
CA GLY A 386 -11.00 13.49 20.17
C GLY A 386 -11.08 13.05 21.65
N GLU A 387 -9.98 12.56 22.22
CA GLU A 387 -9.90 12.11 23.62
C GLU A 387 -9.44 13.21 24.60
N THR A 388 -8.93 14.35 24.09
CA THR A 388 -8.50 15.47 24.93
C THR A 388 -9.68 16.10 25.67
N GLU A 389 -9.48 16.49 26.96
CA GLU A 389 -10.58 16.91 27.85
C GLU A 389 -11.12 18.33 27.61
N HIS A 390 -10.68 19.01 26.54
CA HIS A 390 -10.94 20.42 26.29
C HIS A 390 -12.36 20.77 25.84
N PHE A 391 -13.13 19.78 25.44
CA PHE A 391 -14.52 19.98 25.08
C PHE A 391 -15.39 19.96 26.34
N ARG A 392 -15.72 21.13 26.87
CA ARG A 392 -16.58 21.32 28.05
C ARG A 392 -18.05 20.90 27.81
N LEU A 393 -18.43 20.61 26.58
CA LEU A 393 -19.78 20.20 26.24
C LEU A 393 -20.07 18.76 26.67
N PRO A 394 -21.21 18.50 27.34
CA PRO A 394 -21.63 17.15 27.67
C PRO A 394 -21.76 16.33 26.36
N HIS A 395 -21.16 15.14 26.35
CA HIS A 395 -21.14 14.26 25.20
C HIS A 395 -20.27 14.68 23.98
N ALA A 396 -19.45 15.75 24.07
CA ALA A 396 -18.62 16.23 22.96
C ALA A 396 -17.79 15.11 22.30
N ARG A 397 -17.23 14.19 23.10
CA ARG A 397 -16.47 13.02 22.58
C ARG A 397 -17.32 12.11 21.71
N ARG A 398 -18.60 11.91 22.04
CA ARG A 398 -19.52 11.09 21.24
C ARG A 398 -19.83 11.78 19.92
N TRP A 399 -20.05 13.09 19.97
CA TRP A 399 -20.28 13.88 18.75
C TRP A 399 -19.05 13.87 17.84
N LEU A 400 -17.85 14.03 18.39
CA LEU A 400 -16.60 13.98 17.61
C LEU A 400 -16.37 12.60 17.00
N ALA A 401 -16.56 11.52 17.75
CA ALA A 401 -16.43 10.17 17.22
C ALA A 401 -17.51 9.86 16.17
N SER A 402 -18.76 10.34 16.36
CA SER A 402 -19.80 10.22 15.33
C SER A 402 -19.47 11.02 14.08
N ALA A 403 -18.99 12.26 14.24
CA ALA A 403 -18.58 13.10 13.11
C ALA A 403 -17.39 12.49 12.35
N PHE A 404 -16.41 11.95 13.07
CA PHE A 404 -15.30 11.21 12.46
C PHE A 404 -15.80 9.99 11.66
N ALA A 405 -16.63 9.14 12.28
CA ALA A 405 -17.19 7.97 11.59
C ALA A 405 -18.02 8.37 10.37
N ALA A 406 -18.89 9.38 10.49
CA ALA A 406 -19.68 9.88 9.39
C ALA A 406 -18.80 10.43 8.26
N CYS A 407 -17.77 11.22 8.59
CA CYS A 407 -16.83 11.76 7.61
C CYS A 407 -16.09 10.63 6.87
N VAL A 408 -15.57 9.62 7.58
CA VAL A 408 -14.91 8.45 6.97
C VAL A 408 -15.86 7.67 6.06
N LEU A 409 -17.10 7.42 6.51
CA LEU A 409 -18.10 6.67 5.72
C LEU A 409 -18.54 7.43 4.47
N LEU A 410 -18.79 8.74 4.56
CA LEU A 410 -19.17 9.58 3.41
C LEU A 410 -18.02 9.70 2.41
N CYS A 411 -16.80 9.91 2.91
CA CYS A 411 -15.60 9.90 2.08
C CYS A 411 -15.41 8.54 1.38
N SER A 412 -15.64 7.43 2.11
CA SER A 412 -15.54 6.08 1.55
C SER A 412 -16.58 5.82 0.48
N ALA A 413 -17.82 6.26 0.68
CA ALA A 413 -18.87 6.14 -0.31
C ALA A 413 -18.50 6.88 -1.61
N GLY A 414 -17.99 8.11 -1.49
CA GLY A 414 -17.52 8.87 -2.64
C GLY A 414 -16.31 8.24 -3.32
N THR A 415 -15.36 7.71 -2.55
CA THR A 415 -14.17 7.02 -3.10
C THR A 415 -14.56 5.77 -3.89
N VAL A 416 -15.49 4.96 -3.37
CA VAL A 416 -16.00 3.76 -4.06
C VAL A 416 -16.73 4.15 -5.33
N ASP A 417 -17.62 5.16 -5.26
CA ASP A 417 -18.33 5.66 -6.44
C ASP A 417 -17.36 6.15 -7.52
N HIS A 418 -16.37 6.99 -7.13
CA HIS A 418 -15.34 7.45 -8.05
C HIS A 418 -14.58 6.27 -8.67
N PHE A 419 -14.11 5.34 -7.85
CA PHE A 419 -13.34 4.20 -8.31
C PHE A 419 -14.11 3.33 -9.32
N LEU A 420 -15.36 3.02 -9.04
CA LEU A 420 -16.18 2.13 -9.90
C LEU A 420 -16.74 2.84 -11.13
N ASN A 421 -17.07 4.13 -11.02
CA ASN A 421 -17.84 4.83 -12.05
C ASN A 421 -17.02 5.83 -12.87
N HIS A 422 -15.88 6.29 -12.34
CA HIS A 422 -15.10 7.38 -12.94
C HIS A 422 -13.64 7.00 -13.25
N THR A 423 -13.21 5.76 -12.96
CA THR A 423 -11.88 5.30 -13.37
C THR A 423 -11.97 4.35 -14.56
N PRO A 424 -11.06 4.46 -15.54
CA PRO A 424 -11.03 3.56 -16.70
C PRO A 424 -10.85 2.09 -16.34
N ARG A 425 -10.12 1.80 -15.26
CA ARG A 425 -9.77 0.43 -14.85
C ARG A 425 -10.98 -0.43 -14.53
N ALA A 426 -11.97 0.11 -13.82
CA ALA A 426 -13.19 -0.64 -13.46
C ALA A 426 -14.05 -1.02 -14.68
N ARG A 427 -13.81 -0.40 -15.84
CA ARG A 427 -14.57 -0.61 -17.08
C ARG A 427 -13.74 -1.19 -18.20
N LYS A 428 -12.54 -1.66 -17.92
CA LYS A 428 -11.59 -2.06 -18.95
C LYS A 428 -12.04 -3.28 -19.78
N GLY A 429 -12.92 -4.14 -19.26
CA GLY A 429 -13.41 -5.31 -20.00
C GLY A 429 -12.41 -6.46 -20.11
N MET A 430 -11.34 -6.48 -19.33
CA MET A 430 -10.31 -7.52 -19.40
C MET A 430 -10.85 -8.92 -19.04
N THR A 431 -11.88 -8.99 -18.21
CA THR A 431 -12.55 -10.26 -17.84
C THR A 431 -13.24 -10.90 -19.03
N GLU A 432 -13.87 -10.10 -19.89
CA GLU A 432 -14.55 -10.53 -21.11
C GLU A 432 -13.53 -11.00 -22.16
N VAL A 433 -12.44 -10.27 -22.32
CA VAL A 433 -11.31 -10.66 -23.18
C VAL A 433 -10.70 -11.97 -22.74
N CYS A 434 -10.45 -12.13 -21.43
CA CYS A 434 -9.93 -13.37 -20.86
C CYS A 434 -10.87 -14.55 -21.14
N GLY A 435 -12.19 -14.37 -20.91
CA GLY A 435 -13.19 -15.39 -21.18
C GLY A 435 -13.20 -15.83 -22.66
N TRP A 436 -13.17 -14.85 -23.57
CA TRP A 436 -13.10 -15.14 -25.00
C TRP A 436 -11.83 -15.90 -25.41
N LEU A 437 -10.66 -15.48 -24.91
CA LEU A 437 -9.39 -16.17 -25.17
C LEU A 437 -9.41 -17.63 -24.71
N MET A 438 -9.93 -17.90 -23.51
CA MET A 438 -10.08 -19.25 -22.98
C MET A 438 -11.06 -20.09 -23.82
N GLU A 439 -12.19 -19.53 -24.24
CA GLU A 439 -13.16 -20.20 -25.12
C GLU A 439 -12.56 -20.57 -26.48
N GLN A 440 -11.67 -19.74 -27.01
CA GLN A 440 -10.95 -20.02 -28.26
C GLN A 440 -9.75 -20.95 -28.09
N GLY A 441 -9.38 -21.30 -26.84
CA GLY A 441 -8.27 -22.21 -26.55
C GLY A 441 -6.88 -21.58 -26.63
N TYR A 442 -6.77 -20.25 -26.55
CA TYR A 442 -5.48 -19.57 -26.46
C TYR A 442 -4.84 -19.77 -25.08
N SER A 443 -3.57 -20.20 -25.06
CA SER A 443 -2.81 -20.46 -23.83
C SER A 443 -1.55 -19.61 -23.67
N GLN A 444 -1.12 -18.88 -24.71
CA GLN A 444 0.11 -18.11 -24.72
C GLN A 444 -0.11 -16.76 -25.41
N GLY A 445 0.35 -15.67 -24.77
CA GLY A 445 0.17 -14.34 -25.32
C GLY A 445 1.31 -13.38 -24.99
N ILE A 446 1.37 -12.29 -25.75
CA ILE A 446 2.33 -11.20 -25.58
C ILE A 446 1.55 -9.91 -25.39
N ALA A 447 1.94 -9.11 -24.42
CA ALA A 447 1.37 -7.78 -24.17
C ALA A 447 2.38 -6.87 -23.49
N THR A 448 2.11 -5.57 -23.50
CA THR A 448 2.81 -4.64 -22.62
C THR A 448 2.46 -4.90 -21.16
N PHE A 449 3.27 -4.39 -20.24
CA PHE A 449 3.20 -4.66 -18.80
C PHE A 449 1.78 -4.54 -18.22
N TRP A 450 1.06 -3.46 -18.54
CA TRP A 450 -0.25 -3.18 -17.93
C TRP A 450 -1.37 -4.15 -18.29
N ASN A 451 -1.14 -5.04 -19.25
CA ASN A 451 -2.13 -5.99 -19.76
C ASN A 451 -1.74 -7.45 -19.54
N SER A 452 -0.44 -7.75 -19.33
CA SER A 452 0.07 -9.12 -19.34
C SER A 452 -0.32 -9.94 -18.10
N ASN A 453 0.24 -9.65 -16.93
CA ASN A 453 0.02 -10.46 -15.71
C ASN A 453 -1.45 -10.56 -15.30
N VAL A 454 -2.27 -9.55 -15.66
CA VAL A 454 -3.72 -9.54 -15.41
C VAL A 454 -4.40 -10.74 -16.07
N LEU A 455 -4.09 -11.03 -17.34
CA LEU A 455 -4.67 -12.18 -18.05
C LEU A 455 -4.25 -13.50 -17.41
N THR A 456 -2.99 -13.63 -17.02
CA THR A 456 -2.50 -14.83 -16.33
C THR A 456 -3.27 -15.07 -15.01
N GLU A 457 -3.51 -14.03 -14.22
CA GLU A 457 -4.30 -14.18 -13.00
C GLU A 457 -5.78 -14.46 -13.28
N LEU A 458 -6.40 -13.73 -14.21
CA LEU A 458 -7.82 -13.89 -14.54
C LEU A 458 -8.14 -15.28 -15.10
N SER A 459 -7.20 -15.89 -15.82
CA SER A 459 -7.31 -17.24 -16.34
C SER A 459 -6.90 -18.34 -15.35
N ASN A 460 -6.60 -18.00 -14.09
CA ASN A 460 -6.04 -18.93 -13.10
C ASN A 460 -4.73 -19.61 -13.54
N GLY A 461 -3.93 -18.92 -14.38
CA GLY A 461 -2.68 -19.43 -14.92
C GLY A 461 -2.82 -20.32 -16.16
N GLU A 462 -4.02 -20.44 -16.75
CA GLU A 462 -4.23 -21.19 -17.99
C GLU A 462 -3.67 -20.44 -19.22
N ILE A 463 -3.63 -19.10 -19.14
CA ILE A 463 -2.99 -18.24 -20.16
C ILE A 463 -1.68 -17.71 -19.57
N GLU A 464 -0.57 -18.08 -20.17
CA GLU A 464 0.76 -17.56 -19.84
C GLU A 464 1.06 -16.34 -20.71
N MET A 465 1.47 -15.23 -20.06
CA MET A 465 1.68 -13.96 -20.75
C MET A 465 3.14 -13.52 -20.68
N TRP A 466 3.73 -13.25 -21.84
CA TRP A 466 5.03 -12.60 -21.99
C TRP A 466 4.88 -11.09 -21.94
N THR A 467 5.49 -10.46 -20.95
CA THR A 467 5.54 -9.00 -20.86
C THR A 467 6.65 -8.45 -21.74
N VAL A 468 6.32 -7.53 -22.65
CA VAL A 468 7.29 -6.84 -23.50
C VAL A 468 7.38 -5.36 -23.15
N GLY A 469 8.55 -4.76 -23.43
CA GLY A 469 8.79 -3.35 -23.17
C GLY A 469 7.98 -2.41 -24.05
N ASN A 470 7.85 -2.75 -25.32
CA ASN A 470 6.95 -2.10 -26.30
C ASN A 470 6.51 -3.13 -27.36
N LEU A 471 5.54 -2.77 -28.18
CA LEU A 471 4.99 -3.65 -29.20
C LEU A 471 5.57 -3.40 -30.61
N GLU A 472 6.23 -2.27 -30.86
CA GLU A 472 6.85 -1.98 -32.15
C GLU A 472 8.11 -2.82 -32.34
N THR A 473 8.91 -2.93 -31.29
CA THR A 473 10.09 -3.80 -31.20
C THR A 473 9.94 -4.68 -29.95
N PRO A 474 9.13 -5.74 -30.00
CA PRO A 474 8.81 -6.53 -28.81
C PRO A 474 10.03 -7.29 -28.31
N TYR A 475 10.55 -6.88 -27.15
CA TYR A 475 11.59 -7.58 -26.42
C TYR A 475 11.09 -7.89 -25.00
N PRO A 476 11.46 -9.04 -24.44
CA PRO A 476 11.07 -9.39 -23.07
C PRO A 476 11.48 -8.33 -22.05
N GLN A 477 10.55 -7.91 -21.23
CA GLN A 477 10.81 -6.91 -20.20
C GLN A 477 11.30 -7.61 -18.93
N THR A 478 12.45 -7.20 -18.40
CA THR A 478 13.02 -7.75 -17.16
C THR A 478 12.40 -7.11 -15.91
N TRP A 479 11.07 -7.20 -15.79
CA TRP A 479 10.27 -6.56 -14.73
C TRP A 479 9.04 -7.39 -14.40
N LEU A 480 8.93 -7.84 -13.14
CA LEU A 480 7.78 -8.54 -12.55
C LEU A 480 7.26 -9.70 -13.43
N GLN A 481 8.17 -10.49 -13.95
CA GLN A 481 7.86 -11.71 -14.70
C GLN A 481 8.92 -12.81 -14.49
N SER A 482 8.61 -14.02 -14.95
CA SER A 482 9.51 -15.15 -14.93
C SER A 482 10.72 -14.95 -15.85
N THR A 483 11.91 -15.39 -15.44
CA THR A 483 13.10 -15.46 -16.33
C THR A 483 12.92 -16.47 -17.47
N ALA A 484 11.96 -17.40 -17.37
CA ALA A 484 11.58 -18.27 -18.49
C ALA A 484 11.07 -17.47 -19.72
N HIS A 485 10.61 -16.25 -19.49
CA HIS A 485 10.15 -15.35 -20.56
C HIS A 485 11.27 -14.56 -21.25
N ASP A 486 12.54 -14.82 -20.95
CA ASP A 486 13.68 -14.25 -21.70
C ASP A 486 13.71 -14.75 -23.16
N THR A 487 13.05 -15.89 -23.41
CA THR A 487 12.81 -16.43 -24.74
C THR A 487 11.31 -16.41 -25.03
N PHE A 488 10.95 -16.08 -26.27
CA PHE A 488 9.56 -16.14 -26.69
C PHE A 488 9.00 -17.56 -26.69
N PRO A 489 7.64 -17.72 -26.56
CA PRO A 489 7.01 -19.02 -26.56
C PRO A 489 7.14 -19.73 -27.91
N GLU A 490 7.07 -21.05 -27.90
CA GLU A 490 6.97 -21.87 -29.11
C GLU A 490 5.50 -22.11 -29.46
N GLY A 491 5.18 -22.19 -30.76
CA GLY A 491 3.83 -22.48 -31.28
C GLY A 491 2.91 -21.27 -31.37
N PRO A 492 1.58 -21.49 -31.40
CA PRO A 492 0.61 -20.43 -31.59
C PRO A 492 0.65 -19.40 -30.46
N VAL A 493 0.64 -18.13 -30.81
CA VAL A 493 0.71 -17.03 -29.86
C VAL A 493 -0.27 -15.91 -30.27
N PHE A 494 -0.84 -15.22 -29.30
CA PHE A 494 -1.57 -13.98 -29.58
C PHE A 494 -0.82 -12.76 -29.07
N VAL A 495 -1.08 -11.61 -29.68
CA VAL A 495 -0.66 -10.28 -29.19
C VAL A 495 -1.89 -9.51 -28.77
N LEU A 496 -1.90 -9.01 -27.55
CA LEU A 496 -2.97 -8.19 -27.01
C LEU A 496 -2.60 -6.71 -27.08
N LEU A 497 -3.43 -5.93 -27.76
CA LEU A 497 -3.34 -4.48 -27.84
C LEU A 497 -4.49 -3.84 -27.06
N TYR A 498 -4.23 -2.69 -26.46
CA TYR A 498 -5.26 -1.92 -25.75
C TYR A 498 -5.10 -0.41 -25.93
N GLY A 499 -6.20 0.29 -26.20
CA GLY A 499 -6.24 1.75 -26.27
C GLY A 499 -5.35 2.28 -27.40
N GLU A 500 -4.39 3.15 -27.08
CA GLU A 500 -3.49 3.78 -28.06
C GLU A 500 -2.60 2.78 -28.79
N GLU A 501 -2.31 1.62 -28.18
CA GLU A 501 -1.52 0.55 -28.82
C GLU A 501 -2.19 0.03 -30.10
N THR A 502 -3.51 0.15 -30.21
CA THR A 502 -4.27 -0.31 -31.39
C THR A 502 -4.10 0.58 -32.63
N ALA A 503 -3.52 1.76 -32.46
CA ALA A 503 -3.21 2.70 -33.53
C ALA A 503 -1.74 2.65 -33.97
N LEU A 504 -0.90 1.81 -33.32
CA LEU A 504 0.51 1.66 -33.70
C LEU A 504 0.65 0.99 -35.06
N ASP A 505 1.62 1.46 -35.83
CA ASP A 505 2.04 0.82 -37.10
C ASP A 505 3.04 -0.30 -36.76
N LEU A 506 2.51 -1.50 -36.54
CA LEU A 506 3.29 -2.63 -36.08
C LEU A 506 3.88 -3.41 -37.25
N PRO A 507 5.20 -3.63 -37.30
CA PRO A 507 5.88 -4.21 -38.47
C PRO A 507 5.51 -5.68 -38.76
N TYR A 508 4.83 -6.35 -37.84
CA TYR A 508 4.38 -7.74 -37.96
C TYR A 508 2.87 -7.87 -38.21
N VAL A 509 2.15 -6.75 -38.39
CA VAL A 509 0.72 -6.75 -38.67
C VAL A 509 0.48 -6.67 -40.17
N SER A 510 -0.40 -7.53 -40.67
CA SER A 510 -0.77 -7.55 -42.07
C SER A 510 -1.48 -6.25 -42.49
N ALA A 511 -1.13 -5.69 -43.64
CA ALA A 511 -1.68 -4.43 -44.13
C ALA A 511 -3.22 -4.43 -44.30
N ASP A 512 -3.83 -5.60 -44.49
CA ASP A 512 -5.28 -5.80 -44.55
C ASP A 512 -5.95 -6.06 -43.20
N GLY A 513 -5.15 -6.14 -42.12
CA GLY A 513 -5.64 -6.38 -40.77
C GLY A 513 -6.21 -7.79 -40.53
N SER A 514 -5.86 -8.76 -41.39
CA SER A 514 -6.34 -10.16 -41.31
C SER A 514 -5.88 -10.88 -40.04
N ASP A 515 -4.81 -10.41 -39.38
CA ASP A 515 -4.29 -10.97 -38.14
C ASP A 515 -5.18 -10.65 -36.91
N ALA A 516 -6.08 -9.68 -37.03
CA ALA A 516 -6.96 -9.30 -35.93
C ALA A 516 -8.17 -10.25 -35.87
N VAL A 517 -8.16 -11.12 -34.87
CA VAL A 517 -9.21 -12.14 -34.62
C VAL A 517 -10.29 -11.66 -33.64
N TYR A 518 -10.00 -10.59 -32.88
CA TYR A 518 -10.92 -10.00 -31.92
C TYR A 518 -10.79 -8.48 -31.88
N ARG A 519 -11.93 -7.80 -31.80
CA ARG A 519 -12.03 -6.37 -31.51
C ARG A 519 -13.28 -6.14 -30.66
N ASP A 520 -13.19 -5.32 -29.65
CA ASP A 520 -14.34 -4.96 -28.81
C ASP A 520 -14.57 -3.44 -28.75
N GLY A 521 -15.69 -3.05 -28.12
CA GLY A 521 -16.03 -1.65 -27.90
C GLY A 521 -15.23 -0.97 -26.79
N ASN A 522 -14.43 -1.73 -26.00
CA ASN A 522 -13.61 -1.24 -24.90
C ASN A 522 -12.19 -0.87 -25.35
N GLY A 523 -11.84 -1.12 -26.61
CA GLY A 523 -10.55 -0.79 -27.18
C GLY A 523 -9.52 -1.91 -27.12
N PHE A 524 -9.94 -3.17 -26.95
CA PHE A 524 -9.08 -4.34 -27.07
C PHE A 524 -9.03 -4.85 -28.50
N VAL A 525 -7.83 -5.23 -28.93
CA VAL A 525 -7.58 -5.93 -30.19
C VAL A 525 -6.67 -7.12 -29.90
N ILE A 526 -7.00 -8.29 -30.45
CA ILE A 526 -6.17 -9.48 -30.40
C ILE A 526 -5.73 -9.83 -31.80
N LEU A 527 -4.42 -9.96 -31.99
CA LEU A 527 -3.78 -10.47 -33.18
C LEU A 527 -3.36 -11.92 -32.91
N ALA A 528 -3.58 -12.84 -33.81
CA ALA A 528 -3.25 -14.25 -33.66
C ALA A 528 -2.26 -14.72 -34.71
N TYR A 529 -1.28 -15.49 -34.26
CA TYR A 529 -0.21 -16.04 -35.10
C TYR A 529 -0.01 -17.52 -34.77
N ASP A 530 0.30 -18.32 -35.81
CA ASP A 530 0.63 -19.74 -35.68
C ASP A 530 1.99 -19.95 -35.01
N SER A 531 2.84 -18.91 -34.99
CA SER A 531 4.14 -18.89 -34.32
C SER A 531 4.57 -17.45 -33.99
N VAL A 532 5.59 -17.30 -33.15
CA VAL A 532 6.18 -16.00 -32.80
C VAL A 532 7.12 -15.42 -33.87
N GLU A 533 7.40 -16.17 -34.93
CA GLU A 533 8.33 -15.80 -36.00
C GLU A 533 8.12 -14.37 -36.58
N PRO A 534 6.87 -13.90 -36.84
CA PRO A 534 6.66 -12.54 -37.33
C PRO A 534 7.20 -11.46 -36.37
N LEU A 535 7.05 -11.68 -35.03
CA LEU A 535 7.54 -10.76 -34.01
C LEU A 535 9.07 -10.78 -33.93
N ILE A 536 9.68 -11.99 -34.01
CA ILE A 536 11.15 -12.14 -33.98
C ILE A 536 11.78 -11.43 -35.19
N ARG A 537 11.21 -11.57 -36.38
CA ARG A 537 11.67 -10.87 -37.60
C ARG A 537 11.60 -9.35 -37.44
N ALA A 538 10.58 -8.84 -36.74
CA ALA A 538 10.49 -7.41 -36.44
C ALA A 538 11.66 -6.92 -35.59
N LEU A 539 12.14 -7.73 -34.64
CA LEU A 539 13.34 -7.43 -33.82
C LEU A 539 14.63 -7.46 -34.65
N GLU A 540 14.75 -8.38 -35.61
CA GLU A 540 15.96 -8.53 -36.45
C GLU A 540 16.06 -7.43 -37.50
N GLY A 541 14.92 -6.81 -37.88
CA GLY A 541 14.84 -5.72 -38.87
C GLY A 541 14.97 -4.30 -38.31
N ALA A 542 14.94 -4.16 -36.98
CA ALA A 542 15.07 -2.89 -36.28
C ALA A 542 16.52 -2.64 -35.83
#